data_19c4e546fd5958b3b315cabb188a85b3
#
_entry.id   19c4e546fd5958b3b315cabb188a85b3
#
_cell.length_a   1.000
_cell.length_b   1.000
_cell.length_c   1.000
_cell.angle_alpha   90.00
_cell.angle_beta   90.00
_cell.angle_gamma   90.00
#
_symmetry.space_group_name_H-M   'P 1'
#
loop_
_entity.id
_entity.type
_entity.pdbx_description
1 polymer ?
#
loop_
_entity_poly.entity_id
_entity_poly.type
_entity_poly.pdbx_seq_one_letter_code
_entity_poly.pdbx_strand_id
1 'polypeptide(L)'
;MAKQYEIPIGAQHISLLEPLHFKFTTENEKIVKTDANVYYVHRGIEQACCSKFKFRQVSFVVGRVCGLCSISHTTAYSQVAEKLVKIEIPKRAKYLRMLVIE
;
A
#
# COMPACT_ATOMS: atom_id res chain seq x y z
N MET A 1 2.54 4.30 -41.32
CA MET A 1 2.77 3.41 -40.18
C MET A 1 2.90 4.27 -38.94
N ALA A 2 2.08 4.03 -37.92
CA ALA A 2 2.21 4.74 -36.63
C ALA A 2 3.54 4.36 -35.99
N LYS A 3 4.30 5.36 -35.55
CA LYS A 3 5.60 5.15 -34.93
C LYS A 3 5.39 4.82 -33.47
N GLN A 4 5.80 3.63 -33.03
CA GLN A 4 5.73 3.20 -31.65
C GLN A 4 7.00 3.61 -30.92
N TYR A 5 6.85 4.11 -29.70
CA TYR A 5 7.95 4.43 -28.80
C TYR A 5 7.77 3.70 -27.47
N GLU A 6 8.85 3.21 -26.90
CA GLU A 6 8.88 2.66 -25.56
C GLU A 6 9.49 3.70 -24.59
N ILE A 7 8.75 4.03 -23.56
CA ILE A 7 9.16 4.99 -22.53
C ILE A 7 9.29 4.25 -21.21
N PRO A 8 10.52 3.96 -20.75
CA PRO A 8 10.72 3.40 -19.43
C PRO A 8 10.69 4.50 -18.37
N ILE A 9 9.94 4.30 -17.30
CA ILE A 9 10.06 5.04 -16.05
C ILE A 9 10.71 4.09 -15.06
N GLY A 10 11.97 4.37 -14.74
CA GLY A 10 12.85 3.45 -14.04
C GLY A 10 12.45 3.16 -12.61
N ALA A 11 13.10 2.14 -12.01
CA ALA A 11 12.80 1.69 -10.68
C ALA A 11 12.96 2.78 -9.61
N GLN A 12 13.90 3.69 -9.80
CA GLN A 12 14.10 4.87 -8.94
C GLN A 12 13.83 6.12 -9.77
N HIS A 13 12.73 6.78 -9.49
CA HIS A 13 12.35 8.03 -10.12
C HIS A 13 11.90 9.03 -9.06
N ILE A 14 12.27 10.30 -9.21
CA ILE A 14 12.02 11.34 -8.23
C ILE A 14 10.52 11.55 -7.91
N SER A 15 9.64 11.24 -8.85
CA SER A 15 8.20 11.34 -8.66
C SER A 15 7.57 10.11 -7.97
N LEU A 16 8.35 9.06 -7.70
CA LEU A 16 7.87 7.84 -7.09
C LEU A 16 8.35 7.76 -5.63
N LEU A 17 7.42 7.57 -4.70
CA LEU A 17 7.71 7.40 -3.26
C LEU A 17 8.43 6.09 -2.97
N GLU A 18 8.16 5.05 -3.76
CA GLU A 18 8.77 3.73 -3.65
C GLU A 18 9.23 3.25 -5.03
N PRO A 19 10.24 2.35 -5.10
CA PRO A 19 10.74 1.85 -6.38
C PRO A 19 9.65 1.12 -7.15
N LEU A 20 9.33 1.64 -8.32
CA LEU A 20 8.39 1.06 -9.30
C LEU A 20 9.00 1.17 -10.68
N HIS A 21 8.79 0.19 -11.53
CA HIS A 21 9.22 0.24 -12.92
C HIS A 21 8.04 0.09 -13.85
N PHE A 22 7.82 1.11 -14.67
CA PHE A 22 6.82 1.10 -15.73
C PHE A 22 7.49 1.17 -17.09
N LYS A 23 6.97 0.40 -18.03
CA LYS A 23 7.32 0.47 -19.44
C LYS A 23 6.06 0.78 -20.24
N PHE A 24 5.99 1.97 -20.77
CA PHE A 24 4.88 2.42 -21.59
C PHE A 24 5.21 2.25 -23.08
N THR A 25 4.32 1.62 -23.82
CA THR A 25 4.36 1.65 -25.28
C THR A 25 3.36 2.71 -25.76
N THR A 26 3.83 3.67 -26.54
CA THR A 26 3.01 4.78 -27.03
C THR A 26 2.90 4.74 -28.55
N GLU A 27 1.72 5.10 -29.06
CA GLU A 27 1.46 5.38 -30.46
C GLU A 27 0.84 6.77 -30.58
N ASN A 28 1.48 7.67 -31.32
CA ASN A 28 0.99 9.04 -31.50
C ASN A 28 0.58 9.70 -30.18
N GLU A 29 1.46 9.65 -29.16
CA GLU A 29 1.26 10.22 -27.81
C GLU A 29 0.18 9.53 -26.97
N LYS A 30 -0.45 8.47 -27.45
CA LYS A 30 -1.39 7.64 -26.67
C LYS A 30 -0.68 6.40 -26.14
N ILE A 31 -0.88 6.12 -24.87
CA ILE A 31 -0.41 4.88 -24.24
C ILE A 31 -1.28 3.73 -24.74
N VAL A 32 -0.69 2.77 -25.44
CA VAL A 32 -1.38 1.57 -25.97
C VAL A 32 -1.10 0.34 -25.13
N LYS A 33 0.04 0.31 -24.41
CA LYS A 33 0.40 -0.78 -23.51
C LYS A 33 1.18 -0.25 -22.32
N THR A 34 0.92 -0.83 -21.15
CA THR A 34 1.69 -0.58 -19.94
C THR A 34 2.14 -1.92 -19.36
N ASP A 35 3.43 -2.03 -19.10
CA ASP A 35 4.02 -3.14 -18.36
C ASP A 35 4.54 -2.59 -17.02
N ALA A 36 4.08 -3.16 -15.91
CA ALA A 36 4.38 -2.68 -14.57
C ALA A 36 5.12 -3.76 -13.77
N ASN A 37 6.25 -3.40 -13.21
CA ASN A 37 7.01 -4.25 -12.30
C ASN A 37 7.07 -3.57 -10.92
N VAL A 38 6.34 -4.12 -9.96
CA VAL A 38 6.02 -3.45 -8.68
C VAL A 38 6.67 -4.09 -7.45
N TYR A 39 7.29 -5.25 -7.57
CA TYR A 39 7.72 -6.04 -6.40
C TYR A 39 9.09 -5.69 -5.81
N TYR A 40 9.64 -4.51 -6.08
CA TYR A 40 10.99 -4.13 -5.63
C TYR A 40 11.15 -4.06 -4.11
N VAL A 41 10.10 -3.74 -3.39
CA VAL A 41 10.09 -3.62 -1.91
C VAL A 41 9.26 -4.71 -1.23
N HIS A 42 9.06 -5.86 -1.87
CA HIS A 42 8.31 -6.97 -1.30
C HIS A 42 9.02 -7.53 -0.07
N ARG A 43 8.31 -7.57 1.07
CA ARG A 43 8.85 -8.01 2.36
C ARG A 43 8.15 -9.24 2.94
N GLY A 44 7.19 -9.82 2.22
CA GLY A 44 6.43 -11.00 2.66
C GLY A 44 5.54 -10.76 3.87
N ILE A 45 5.05 -9.52 4.06
CA ILE A 45 4.27 -9.12 5.25
C ILE A 45 2.98 -9.94 5.36
N GLU A 46 2.25 -10.12 4.26
CA GLU A 46 1.00 -10.87 4.23
C GLU A 46 1.22 -12.32 4.66
N GLN A 47 2.23 -12.96 4.11
CA GLN A 47 2.57 -14.34 4.46
C GLN A 47 2.99 -14.46 5.91
N ALA A 48 3.77 -13.51 6.42
CA ALA A 48 4.19 -13.48 7.81
C ALA A 48 3.00 -13.27 8.75
N CYS A 49 2.05 -12.41 8.41
CA CYS A 49 0.83 -12.19 9.18
C CYS A 49 -0.03 -13.47 9.27
N CYS A 50 -0.09 -14.24 8.19
CA CYS A 50 -0.88 -15.49 8.15
C CYS A 50 -0.21 -16.66 8.88
N SER A 51 1.13 -16.70 8.93
CA SER A 51 1.87 -17.90 9.39
C SER A 51 2.62 -17.74 10.71
N LYS A 52 3.10 -16.53 11.03
CA LYS A 52 4.05 -16.32 12.14
C LYS A 52 3.49 -15.49 13.28
N PHE A 53 2.55 -14.58 13.02
CA PHE A 53 2.09 -13.63 14.02
C PHE A 53 0.71 -13.98 14.57
N LYS A 54 0.56 -13.76 15.87
CA LYS A 54 -0.75 -13.85 16.53
C LYS A 54 -1.57 -12.61 16.20
N PHE A 55 -2.89 -12.72 16.24
CA PHE A 55 -3.84 -11.65 15.91
C PHE A 55 -3.46 -10.28 16.52
N ARG A 56 -3.08 -10.24 17.80
CA ARG A 56 -2.68 -8.99 18.46
C ARG A 56 -1.36 -8.41 17.96
N GLN A 57 -0.49 -9.22 17.40
CA GLN A 57 0.82 -8.78 16.88
C GLN A 57 0.71 -8.22 15.45
N VAL A 58 -0.31 -8.66 14.71
CA VAL A 58 -0.52 -8.24 13.33
C VAL A 58 -0.70 -6.73 13.22
N SER A 59 -1.34 -6.07 14.18
CA SER A 59 -1.50 -4.62 14.19
C SER A 59 -0.18 -3.85 14.11
N PHE A 60 0.86 -4.33 14.81
CA PHE A 60 2.20 -3.72 14.77
C PHE A 60 2.91 -4.00 13.46
N VAL A 61 2.69 -5.17 12.86
CA VAL A 61 3.30 -5.57 11.59
C VAL A 61 2.69 -4.78 10.44
N VAL A 62 1.37 -4.64 10.43
CA VAL A 62 0.63 -3.90 9.40
C VAL A 62 1.04 -2.42 9.38
N GLY A 63 1.33 -1.81 10.53
CA GLY A 63 1.90 -0.47 10.61
C GLY A 63 3.28 -0.33 9.94
N ARG A 64 3.96 -1.42 9.62
CA ARG A 64 5.26 -1.41 8.92
C ARG A 64 5.13 -1.60 7.41
N VAL A 65 3.92 -1.73 6.89
CA VAL A 65 3.67 -1.75 5.43
C VAL A 65 4.13 -0.45 4.80
N CYS A 66 3.85 0.68 5.45
CA CYS A 66 4.26 2.01 4.99
C CYS A 66 4.78 2.84 6.17
N GLY A 67 5.91 3.50 5.99
CA GLY A 67 6.51 4.37 7.02
C GLY A 67 5.77 5.69 7.20
N LEU A 68 5.18 6.23 6.13
CA LEU A 68 4.47 7.51 6.15
C LEU A 68 3.05 7.38 6.70
N CYS A 69 2.32 6.31 6.32
CA CYS A 69 0.92 6.11 6.65
C CYS A 69 0.68 4.93 7.61
N SER A 70 1.63 4.64 8.50
CA SER A 70 1.58 3.48 9.39
C SER A 70 0.32 3.46 10.26
N ILE A 71 -0.14 4.62 10.71
CA ILE A 71 -1.34 4.77 11.54
C ILE A 71 -2.61 4.46 10.75
N SER A 72 -2.68 4.85 9.49
CA SER A 72 -3.82 4.50 8.63
C SER A 72 -3.96 2.99 8.47
N HIS A 73 -2.85 2.28 8.26
CA HIS A 73 -2.82 0.82 8.17
C HIS A 73 -3.24 0.15 9.48
N THR A 74 -2.70 0.59 10.63
CA THR A 74 -3.07 0.04 11.94
C THR A 74 -4.52 0.33 12.29
N THR A 75 -5.04 1.49 11.92
CA THR A 75 -6.45 1.87 12.11
C THR A 75 -7.36 1.01 11.25
N ALA A 76 -7.03 0.82 9.97
CA ALA A 76 -7.80 -0.05 9.08
C ALA A 76 -7.87 -1.48 9.61
N TYR A 77 -6.74 -2.04 10.06
CA TYR A 77 -6.70 -3.36 10.69
C TYR A 77 -7.60 -3.42 11.94
N SER A 78 -7.52 -2.41 12.82
CA SER A 78 -8.35 -2.35 14.03
C SER A 78 -9.83 -2.30 13.70
N GLN A 79 -10.23 -1.51 12.68
CA GLN A 79 -11.62 -1.43 12.23
C GLN A 79 -12.14 -2.77 11.67
N VAL A 80 -11.29 -3.50 10.95
CA VAL A 80 -11.63 -4.85 10.45
C VAL A 80 -11.84 -5.80 11.64
N ALA A 81 -10.92 -5.78 12.62
CA ALA A 81 -11.02 -6.59 13.82
C ALA A 81 -12.29 -6.30 14.61
N GLU A 82 -12.64 -5.04 14.82
CA GLU A 82 -13.86 -4.60 15.51
C GLU A 82 -15.13 -5.05 14.80
N LYS A 83 -15.15 -4.95 13.46
CA LYS A 83 -16.27 -5.45 12.66
C LYS A 83 -16.44 -6.96 12.76
N LEU A 84 -15.34 -7.72 12.77
CA LEU A 84 -15.38 -9.18 12.90
C LEU A 84 -15.98 -9.61 14.24
N VAL A 85 -15.60 -8.94 15.33
CA VAL A 85 -16.12 -9.23 16.68
C VAL A 85 -17.41 -8.48 17.01
N LYS A 86 -17.92 -7.63 16.10
CA LYS A 86 -19.14 -6.81 16.25
C LYS A 86 -19.13 -5.93 17.51
N ILE A 87 -17.98 -5.31 17.81
CA ILE A 87 -17.83 -4.40 18.93
C ILE A 87 -18.02 -2.96 18.45
N GLU A 88 -18.82 -2.19 19.18
CA GLU A 88 -18.92 -0.74 19.02
C GLU A 88 -17.87 -0.04 19.88
N ILE A 89 -17.09 0.83 19.25
CA ILE A 89 -16.08 1.62 19.96
C ILE A 89 -16.68 2.91 20.54
N PRO A 90 -16.20 3.35 21.73
CA PRO A 90 -16.62 4.62 22.33
C PRO A 90 -16.32 5.82 21.41
N LYS A 91 -17.15 6.87 21.51
CA LYS A 91 -16.95 8.13 20.75
C LYS A 91 -15.54 8.71 20.95
N ARG A 92 -15.03 8.67 22.18
CA ARG A 92 -13.67 9.14 22.49
C ARG A 92 -12.59 8.41 21.64
N ALA A 93 -12.70 7.09 21.47
CA ALA A 93 -11.74 6.35 20.64
C ALA A 93 -11.79 6.75 19.17
N LYS A 94 -13.01 7.06 18.64
CA LYS A 94 -13.17 7.57 17.26
C LYS A 94 -12.46 8.92 17.09
N TYR A 95 -12.63 9.86 18.03
CA TYR A 95 -11.96 11.16 17.97
C TYR A 95 -10.43 11.05 18.11
N LEU A 96 -9.94 10.20 19.02
CA LEU A 96 -8.50 9.98 19.17
C LEU A 96 -7.86 9.41 17.89
N ARG A 97 -8.54 8.48 17.23
CA ARG A 97 -8.06 7.95 15.93
C ARG A 97 -8.01 9.02 14.87
N MET A 98 -9.03 9.89 14.82
CA MET A 98 -9.06 11.00 13.85
C MET A 98 -7.88 11.95 14.08
N LEU A 99 -7.62 12.34 15.32
CA LEU A 99 -6.49 13.21 15.67
C LEU A 99 -5.11 12.65 15.32
N VAL A 100 -4.97 11.33 15.30
CA VAL A 100 -3.68 10.69 15.02
C VAL A 100 -3.48 10.40 13.53
N ILE A 101 -4.57 10.34 12.75
CA ILE A 101 -4.53 10.14 11.28
C ILE A 101 -4.25 11.45 10.56
N GLU A 102 -4.75 12.58 11.04
CA GLU A 102 -4.50 13.94 10.52
C GLU A 102 -3.07 14.39 10.82
#